data_5a5d30306ef0b2ef964e5e1b532b898e
#
_entry.id   5a5d30306ef0b2ef964e5e1b532b898e
#
_cell.length_a   1.000
_cell.length_b   1.000
_cell.length_c   1.000
_cell.angle_alpha   90.00
_cell.angle_beta   90.00
_cell.angle_gamma   90.00
#
_symmetry.space_group_name_H-M   'P 1'
#
loop_
_entity.id
_entity.type
_entity.pdbx_description
1 polymer ?
#
loop_
_entity_poly.entity_id
_entity_poly.type
_entity_poly.pdbx_seq_one_letter_code
_entity_poly.pdbx_strand_id
1 'polypeptide(L)'
;HTVEVLAPLALNQEYTLAIDSNRRHRVMKNHTATHLLHAALHNILGHHATQAGSLNEVEFLRFDFTHFQAVTPEELRAIEQQVNEKIWEAIAVKTVETDIDTAKEMGAMALFGEKYGKEVRVVTIGDYSVELCGGTHVGNTSEIGLFKIVKEEGIGSGTRRILAVTGKEAFEAYREQEDALKAVAATLKAPQLKEVPHKVEGLQEQLRQLQKENAELKEKA
;
A
#
# COMPACT_ATOMS: atom_id res chain seq x y z
N HIS A 1 13.50 -13.84 -17.93
CA HIS A 1 12.36 -14.72 -17.61
C HIS A 1 12.89 -16.08 -17.14
N THR A 2 12.39 -16.55 -16.01
CA THR A 2 12.63 -17.90 -15.52
C THR A 2 11.50 -18.79 -16.01
N VAL A 3 11.82 -19.91 -16.66
CA VAL A 3 10.85 -20.87 -17.17
C VAL A 3 11.19 -22.27 -16.65
N GLU A 4 10.18 -23.08 -16.41
CA GLU A 4 10.32 -24.50 -16.16
C GLU A 4 10.13 -25.24 -17.48
N VAL A 5 11.09 -26.07 -17.83
CA VAL A 5 11.04 -26.86 -19.07
C VAL A 5 10.43 -28.22 -18.74
N LEU A 6 9.20 -28.45 -19.15
CA LEU A 6 8.45 -29.69 -18.89
C LEU A 6 8.67 -30.79 -19.93
N ALA A 7 9.27 -30.43 -21.09
CA ALA A 7 9.59 -31.36 -22.17
C ALA A 7 10.85 -30.87 -22.91
N PRO A 8 11.58 -31.75 -23.60
CA PRO A 8 12.74 -31.37 -24.41
C PRO A 8 12.39 -30.29 -25.45
N LEU A 9 13.16 -29.20 -25.46
CA LEU A 9 13.04 -28.14 -26.48
C LEU A 9 13.84 -28.49 -27.71
N ALA A 10 13.22 -28.38 -28.90
CA ALA A 10 13.90 -28.53 -30.14
C ALA A 10 14.64 -27.24 -30.55
N LEU A 11 15.84 -27.36 -31.08
CA LEU A 11 16.60 -26.23 -31.60
C LEU A 11 15.94 -25.68 -32.87
N ASN A 12 15.99 -24.38 -33.08
CA ASN A 12 15.45 -23.67 -34.25
C ASN A 12 13.93 -23.83 -34.48
N GLN A 13 13.19 -24.04 -33.37
CA GLN A 13 11.72 -24.05 -33.40
C GLN A 13 11.19 -22.80 -32.73
N GLU A 14 10.11 -22.22 -33.24
CA GLU A 14 9.38 -21.14 -32.60
C GLU A 14 8.51 -21.67 -31.47
N TYR A 15 8.52 -20.97 -30.34
CA TYR A 15 7.70 -21.27 -29.17
C TYR A 15 6.87 -20.07 -28.78
N THR A 16 5.60 -20.30 -28.48
CA THR A 16 4.75 -19.26 -27.91
C THR A 16 5.00 -19.15 -26.41
N LEU A 17 5.39 -17.96 -25.97
CA LEU A 17 5.51 -17.64 -24.56
C LEU A 17 4.22 -16.97 -24.08
N ALA A 18 3.57 -17.56 -23.10
CA ALA A 18 2.39 -16.99 -22.44
C ALA A 18 2.72 -16.62 -21.00
N ILE A 19 2.26 -15.45 -20.59
CA ILE A 19 2.33 -15.01 -19.20
C ILE A 19 0.99 -15.27 -18.52
N ASP A 20 1.01 -15.50 -17.19
CA ASP A 20 -0.20 -15.47 -16.39
C ASP A 20 -0.74 -14.03 -16.34
N SER A 21 -1.75 -13.77 -17.14
CA SER A 21 -2.36 -12.44 -17.28
C SER A 21 -3.00 -11.95 -15.97
N ASN A 22 -3.58 -12.86 -15.17
CA ASN A 22 -4.17 -12.51 -13.90
C ASN A 22 -3.09 -12.08 -12.89
N ARG A 23 -2.04 -12.88 -12.76
CA ARG A 23 -0.87 -12.52 -11.93
C ARG A 23 -0.28 -11.18 -12.38
N ARG A 24 -0.06 -10.99 -13.68
CA ARG A 24 0.47 -9.75 -14.24
C ARG A 24 -0.40 -8.56 -13.88
N HIS A 25 -1.71 -8.65 -14.06
CA HIS A 25 -2.64 -7.55 -13.77
C HIS A 25 -2.66 -7.17 -12.27
N ARG A 26 -2.59 -8.15 -11.37
CA ARG A 26 -2.50 -7.89 -9.92
C ARG A 26 -1.22 -7.13 -9.56
N VAL A 27 -0.07 -7.53 -10.11
CA VAL A 27 1.20 -6.81 -9.91
C VAL A 27 1.12 -5.39 -10.51
N MET A 28 0.50 -5.20 -11.68
CA MET A 28 0.31 -3.89 -12.30
C MET A 28 -0.52 -2.95 -11.41
N LYS A 29 -1.57 -3.45 -10.76
CA LYS A 29 -2.37 -2.67 -9.79
C LYS A 29 -1.50 -2.18 -8.63
N ASN A 30 -0.73 -3.06 -8.02
CA ASN A 30 0.18 -2.72 -6.93
C ASN A 30 1.25 -1.72 -7.39
N HIS A 31 1.80 -1.91 -8.59
CA HIS A 31 2.82 -1.00 -9.10
C HIS A 31 2.27 0.40 -9.41
N THR A 32 1.10 0.50 -9.99
CA THR A 32 0.47 1.81 -10.21
C THR A 32 0.08 2.47 -8.88
N ALA A 33 -0.43 1.70 -7.91
CA ALA A 33 -0.72 2.19 -6.57
C ALA A 33 0.54 2.69 -5.84
N THR A 34 1.72 2.10 -6.12
CA THR A 34 3.01 2.57 -5.60
C THR A 34 3.32 3.99 -6.05
N HIS A 35 3.08 4.33 -7.32
CA HIS A 35 3.25 5.70 -7.81
C HIS A 35 2.25 6.69 -7.17
N LEU A 36 0.99 6.28 -6.99
CA LEU A 36 0.01 7.09 -6.27
C LEU A 36 0.41 7.32 -4.82
N LEU A 37 0.90 6.27 -4.14
CA LEU A 37 1.39 6.35 -2.77
C LEU A 37 2.59 7.29 -2.65
N HIS A 38 3.56 7.22 -3.56
CA HIS A 38 4.73 8.08 -3.55
C HIS A 38 4.34 9.56 -3.66
N ALA A 39 3.44 9.90 -4.59
CA ALA A 39 2.92 11.26 -4.72
C ALA A 39 2.15 11.71 -3.47
N ALA A 40 1.32 10.83 -2.86
CA ALA A 40 0.61 11.13 -1.63
C ALA A 40 1.56 11.40 -0.44
N LEU A 41 2.64 10.62 -0.33
CA LEU A 41 3.67 10.83 0.69
C LEU A 41 4.34 12.20 0.54
N HIS A 42 4.68 12.60 -0.69
CA HIS A 42 5.22 13.93 -0.96
C HIS A 42 4.26 15.05 -0.59
N ASN A 43 2.99 14.89 -0.92
CA ASN A 43 1.97 15.91 -0.65
C ASN A 43 1.69 16.09 0.85
N ILE A 44 1.73 15.01 1.61
CA ILE A 44 1.32 15.02 3.04
C ILE A 44 2.53 15.18 3.96
N LEU A 45 3.61 14.44 3.71
CA LEU A 45 4.80 14.46 4.57
C LEU A 45 5.88 15.45 4.08
N GLY A 46 5.86 15.79 2.79
CA GLY A 46 6.83 16.67 2.16
C GLY A 46 7.79 15.94 1.20
N HIS A 47 8.49 16.72 0.39
CA HIS A 47 9.36 16.21 -0.68
C HIS A 47 10.57 15.39 -0.20
N HIS A 48 10.88 15.41 1.09
CA HIS A 48 11.92 14.56 1.69
C HIS A 48 11.52 13.09 1.78
N ALA A 49 10.22 12.77 1.70
CA ALA A 49 9.71 11.41 1.73
C ALA A 49 9.95 10.69 0.39
N THR A 50 11.21 10.54 0.02
CA THR A 50 11.64 9.94 -1.25
C THR A 50 11.76 8.43 -1.14
N GLN A 51 11.56 7.72 -2.25
CA GLN A 51 11.71 6.28 -2.33
C GLN A 51 13.13 5.84 -1.97
N ALA A 52 13.26 4.95 -0.98
CA ALA A 52 14.48 4.23 -0.63
C ALA A 52 14.46 2.79 -1.15
N GLY A 53 13.29 2.24 -1.42
CA GLY A 53 13.09 0.92 -2.00
C GLY A 53 11.62 0.63 -2.25
N SER A 54 11.33 -0.29 -3.17
CA SER A 54 9.96 -0.77 -3.40
C SER A 54 9.94 -2.22 -3.85
N LEU A 55 8.82 -2.88 -3.60
CA LEU A 55 8.53 -4.24 -4.07
C LEU A 55 7.05 -4.33 -4.39
N ASN A 56 6.73 -4.83 -5.60
CA ASN A 56 5.37 -5.06 -6.03
C ASN A 56 5.15 -6.54 -6.30
N GLU A 57 4.45 -7.20 -5.40
CA GLU A 57 4.07 -8.61 -5.48
C GLU A 57 2.59 -8.76 -5.88
N VAL A 58 2.13 -10.00 -5.97
CA VAL A 58 0.74 -10.30 -6.32
C VAL A 58 -0.21 -9.90 -5.20
N GLU A 59 0.17 -10.18 -3.95
CA GLU A 59 -0.67 -9.98 -2.78
C GLU A 59 -0.51 -8.61 -2.13
N PHE A 60 0.64 -7.95 -2.30
CA PHE A 60 0.93 -6.69 -1.62
C PHE A 60 1.93 -5.82 -2.40
N LEU A 61 2.00 -4.57 -2.01
CA LEU A 61 3.12 -3.69 -2.30
C LEU A 61 3.84 -3.29 -1.01
N ARG A 62 5.14 -3.07 -1.12
CA ARG A 62 6.00 -2.53 -0.07
C ARG A 62 6.68 -1.29 -0.59
N PHE A 63 6.63 -0.22 0.19
CA PHE A 63 7.29 1.03 -0.14
C PHE A 63 8.13 1.52 1.04
N ASP A 64 9.43 1.64 0.82
CA ASP A 64 10.40 2.15 1.78
C ASP A 64 10.74 3.59 1.39
N PHE A 65 10.70 4.51 2.34
CA PHE A 65 10.90 5.94 2.09
C PHE A 65 11.64 6.63 3.23
N THR A 66 12.29 7.75 2.88
CA THR A 66 13.01 8.57 3.86
C THR A 66 12.05 9.40 4.68
N HIS A 67 12.02 9.17 6.00
CA HIS A 67 11.26 9.96 6.96
C HIS A 67 11.77 9.68 8.37
N PHE A 68 11.99 10.74 9.18
CA PHE A 68 12.66 10.59 10.47
C PHE A 68 11.72 10.28 11.63
N GLN A 69 10.44 10.55 11.50
CA GLN A 69 9.43 10.35 12.54
C GLN A 69 8.49 9.20 12.17
N ALA A 70 7.79 8.65 13.16
CA ALA A 70 6.68 7.77 12.89
C ALA A 70 5.56 8.55 12.17
N VAL A 71 4.99 7.98 11.14
CA VAL A 71 3.84 8.58 10.47
C VAL A 71 2.64 8.47 11.39
N THR A 72 1.98 9.58 11.65
CA THR A 72 0.83 9.61 12.57
C THR A 72 -0.37 8.87 11.98
N PRO A 73 -1.31 8.38 12.82
CA PRO A 73 -2.55 7.77 12.32
C PRO A 73 -3.36 8.69 11.41
N GLU A 74 -3.34 10.00 11.66
CA GLU A 74 -4.01 11.03 10.87
C GLU A 74 -3.35 11.17 9.50
N GLU A 75 -2.02 11.22 9.44
CA GLU A 75 -1.26 11.26 8.20
C GLU A 75 -1.45 9.98 7.37
N LEU A 76 -1.39 8.79 8.00
CA LEU A 76 -1.65 7.52 7.31
C LEU A 76 -3.05 7.47 6.71
N ARG A 77 -4.05 7.96 7.44
CA ARG A 77 -5.42 8.05 6.94
C ARG A 77 -5.55 9.01 5.78
N ALA A 78 -4.89 10.17 5.85
CA ALA A 78 -4.88 11.15 4.77
C ALA A 78 -4.19 10.61 3.50
N ILE A 79 -3.07 9.89 3.66
CA ILE A 79 -2.35 9.23 2.56
C ILE A 79 -3.24 8.18 1.90
N GLU A 80 -3.83 7.27 2.69
CA GLU A 80 -4.73 6.22 2.20
C GLU A 80 -5.94 6.82 1.47
N GLN A 81 -6.54 7.86 2.03
CA GLN A 81 -7.66 8.58 1.41
C GLN A 81 -7.24 9.20 0.08
N GLN A 82 -6.14 9.93 0.03
CA GLN A 82 -5.68 10.60 -1.19
C GLN A 82 -5.39 9.59 -2.32
N VAL A 83 -4.79 8.45 -2.01
CA VAL A 83 -4.58 7.38 -3.00
C VAL A 83 -5.90 6.85 -3.54
N ASN A 84 -6.88 6.58 -2.67
CA ASN A 84 -8.19 6.10 -3.10
C ASN A 84 -8.96 7.15 -3.91
N GLU A 85 -8.87 8.43 -3.57
CA GLU A 85 -9.47 9.51 -4.38
C GLU A 85 -8.92 9.50 -5.81
N LYS A 86 -7.60 9.32 -5.98
CA LYS A 86 -6.98 9.21 -7.32
C LYS A 86 -7.37 7.93 -8.07
N ILE A 87 -7.67 6.85 -7.36
CA ILE A 87 -8.25 5.65 -7.94
C ILE A 87 -9.67 5.93 -8.45
N TRP A 88 -10.49 6.61 -7.67
CA TRP A 88 -11.91 6.90 -8.02
C TRP A 88 -12.04 7.99 -9.10
N GLU A 89 -11.07 8.88 -9.23
CA GLU A 89 -11.00 9.86 -10.33
C GLU A 89 -10.83 9.18 -11.72
N ALA A 90 -10.51 7.89 -11.77
CA ALA A 90 -10.34 7.12 -13.01
C ALA A 90 -9.38 7.77 -14.01
N ILE A 91 -8.19 8.13 -13.53
CA ILE A 91 -7.17 8.85 -14.31
C ILE A 91 -6.51 7.89 -15.30
N ALA A 92 -6.36 8.30 -16.55
CA ALA A 92 -5.61 7.54 -17.54
C ALA A 92 -4.12 7.46 -17.17
N VAL A 93 -3.56 6.25 -17.19
CA VAL A 93 -2.13 6.01 -17.00
C VAL A 93 -1.48 5.92 -18.38
N LYS A 94 -0.57 6.84 -18.67
CA LYS A 94 0.09 6.91 -19.97
C LYS A 94 1.58 6.61 -19.81
N THR A 95 2.14 5.98 -20.83
CA THR A 95 3.56 5.68 -20.92
C THR A 95 4.10 6.28 -22.20
N VAL A 96 5.21 7.00 -22.07
CA VAL A 96 5.90 7.62 -23.20
C VAL A 96 7.38 7.24 -23.13
N GLU A 97 7.95 6.81 -24.25
CA GLU A 97 9.39 6.64 -24.42
C GLU A 97 9.95 7.92 -25.04
N THR A 98 10.96 8.50 -24.41
CA THR A 98 11.54 9.77 -24.80
C THR A 98 12.99 9.87 -24.34
N ASP A 99 13.68 10.93 -24.72
CA ASP A 99 15.00 11.23 -24.19
C ASP A 99 14.93 11.82 -22.76
N ILE A 100 16.07 11.74 -22.07
CA ILE A 100 16.15 12.13 -20.65
C ILE A 100 15.88 13.64 -20.43
N ASP A 101 16.20 14.50 -21.39
CA ASP A 101 16.01 15.93 -21.23
C ASP A 101 14.55 16.31 -21.41
N THR A 102 13.87 15.76 -22.41
CA THR A 102 12.42 15.87 -22.57
C THR A 102 11.69 15.32 -21.33
N ALA A 103 12.12 14.18 -20.77
CA ALA A 103 11.53 13.63 -19.57
C ALA A 103 11.64 14.60 -18.37
N LYS A 104 12.78 15.29 -18.21
CA LYS A 104 12.95 16.32 -17.17
C LYS A 104 12.03 17.52 -17.40
N GLU A 105 11.86 17.98 -18.65
CA GLU A 105 10.93 19.04 -19.00
C GLU A 105 9.48 18.67 -18.67
N MET A 106 9.11 17.38 -18.80
CA MET A 106 7.83 16.85 -18.35
C MET A 106 7.67 16.85 -16.82
N GLY A 107 8.73 17.17 -16.07
CA GLY A 107 8.74 17.09 -14.61
C GLY A 107 8.90 15.67 -14.07
N ALA A 108 9.42 14.73 -14.86
CA ALA A 108 9.58 13.37 -14.47
C ALA A 108 10.55 13.22 -13.29
N MET A 109 10.09 12.60 -12.21
CA MET A 109 10.90 12.28 -11.06
C MET A 109 11.78 11.06 -11.37
N ALA A 110 13.09 11.23 -11.19
CA ALA A 110 14.07 10.17 -11.32
C ALA A 110 14.37 9.57 -9.95
N LEU A 111 14.45 8.26 -9.84
CA LEU A 111 14.84 7.59 -8.61
C LEU A 111 16.33 7.80 -8.33
N PHE A 112 16.65 8.09 -7.08
CA PHE A 112 18.02 8.38 -6.68
C PHE A 112 18.92 7.13 -6.86
N GLY A 113 20.05 7.29 -7.57
CA GLY A 113 21.05 6.23 -7.74
C GLY A 113 20.85 5.35 -8.98
N GLU A 114 19.79 5.50 -9.75
CA GLU A 114 19.64 4.81 -11.03
C GLU A 114 20.41 5.51 -12.15
N LYS A 115 21.10 4.71 -12.98
CA LYS A 115 21.75 5.21 -14.20
C LYS A 115 20.78 5.06 -15.36
N TYR A 116 20.25 6.16 -15.83
CA TYR A 116 19.36 6.18 -16.98
C TYR A 116 20.17 6.27 -18.29
N GLY A 117 19.72 5.55 -19.31
CA GLY A 117 20.23 5.65 -20.68
C GLY A 117 19.81 6.97 -21.34
N LYS A 118 20.13 7.10 -22.63
CA LYS A 118 19.68 8.26 -23.43
C LYS A 118 18.16 8.24 -23.65
N GLU A 119 17.58 7.05 -23.80
CA GLU A 119 16.14 6.83 -23.91
C GLU A 119 15.60 6.33 -22.57
N VAL A 120 14.52 6.92 -22.12
CA VAL A 120 13.83 6.63 -20.85
C VAL A 120 12.34 6.47 -21.08
N ARG A 121 11.71 5.75 -20.15
CA ARG A 121 10.27 5.54 -20.16
C ARG A 121 9.65 6.34 -19.03
N VAL A 122 8.76 7.27 -19.37
CA VAL A 122 8.01 8.13 -18.45
C VAL A 122 6.61 7.56 -18.29
N VAL A 123 6.21 7.34 -17.05
CA VAL A 123 4.83 6.97 -16.69
C VAL A 123 4.15 8.16 -16.06
N THR A 124 3.01 8.58 -16.62
CA THR A 124 2.21 9.70 -16.13
C THR A 124 0.84 9.24 -15.68
N ILE A 125 0.40 9.74 -14.53
CA ILE A 125 -0.95 9.56 -13.98
C ILE A 125 -1.56 10.96 -13.85
N GLY A 126 -2.10 11.50 -14.96
CA GLY A 126 -2.45 12.91 -15.07
C GLY A 126 -1.26 13.80 -14.71
N ASP A 127 -1.55 14.88 -13.99
CA ASP A 127 -0.53 15.78 -13.41
C ASP A 127 -0.14 15.36 -11.97
N TYR A 128 -0.72 14.28 -11.45
CA TYR A 128 -0.55 13.86 -10.07
C TYR A 128 0.77 13.12 -9.84
N SER A 129 1.17 12.27 -10.79
CA SER A 129 2.45 11.53 -10.72
C SER A 129 3.08 11.47 -12.10
N VAL A 130 4.35 11.87 -12.19
CA VAL A 130 5.18 11.80 -13.40
C VAL A 130 6.53 11.22 -13.00
N GLU A 131 6.80 9.98 -13.37
CA GLU A 131 7.99 9.26 -12.89
C GLU A 131 8.67 8.48 -14.02
N LEU A 132 9.99 8.36 -13.94
CA LEU A 132 10.76 7.42 -14.76
C LEU A 132 10.50 6.00 -14.27
N CYS A 133 9.91 5.15 -15.09
CA CYS A 133 9.58 3.78 -14.71
C CYS A 133 9.57 2.81 -15.89
N GLY A 134 10.37 1.74 -15.79
CA GLY A 134 10.42 0.66 -16.80
C GLY A 134 9.38 -0.45 -16.59
N GLY A 135 8.58 -0.38 -15.53
CA GLY A 135 7.64 -1.44 -15.16
C GLY A 135 6.30 -1.39 -15.91
N THR A 136 5.44 -2.38 -15.65
CA THR A 136 4.11 -2.47 -16.24
C THR A 136 3.06 -1.87 -15.30
N HIS A 137 2.08 -1.17 -15.88
CA HIS A 137 1.04 -0.45 -15.18
C HIS A 137 -0.35 -0.77 -15.73
N VAL A 138 -1.39 -0.51 -14.94
CA VAL A 138 -2.77 -0.50 -15.43
C VAL A 138 -2.99 0.66 -16.40
N GLY A 139 -3.99 0.56 -17.25
CA GLY A 139 -4.31 1.64 -18.22
C GLY A 139 -5.09 2.81 -17.60
N ASN A 140 -5.74 2.54 -16.46
CA ASN A 140 -6.55 3.52 -15.74
C ASN A 140 -6.47 3.25 -14.23
N THR A 141 -6.43 4.30 -13.42
CA THR A 141 -6.32 4.13 -11.96
C THR A 141 -7.51 3.41 -11.34
N SER A 142 -8.70 3.50 -11.93
CA SER A 142 -9.89 2.76 -11.47
C SER A 142 -9.72 1.23 -11.49
N GLU A 143 -8.83 0.69 -12.31
CA GLU A 143 -8.55 -0.74 -12.36
C GLU A 143 -7.89 -1.26 -11.07
N ILE A 144 -7.27 -0.39 -10.27
CA ILE A 144 -6.71 -0.74 -8.96
C ILE A 144 -7.83 -1.19 -8.01
N GLY A 145 -9.00 -0.53 -8.09
CA GLY A 145 -10.19 -0.81 -7.30
C GLY A 145 -10.14 -0.13 -5.93
N LEU A 146 -9.44 -0.70 -4.98
CA LEU A 146 -9.30 -0.19 -3.61
C LEU A 146 -7.83 -0.28 -3.18
N PHE A 147 -7.38 0.69 -2.37
CA PHE A 147 -6.07 0.70 -1.74
C PHE A 147 -6.21 0.74 -0.23
N LYS A 148 -5.43 -0.07 0.49
CA LYS A 148 -5.41 -0.07 1.96
C LYS A 148 -3.99 -0.21 2.48
N ILE A 149 -3.60 0.69 3.37
CA ILE A 149 -2.39 0.55 4.18
C ILE A 149 -2.66 -0.48 5.28
N VAL A 150 -1.84 -1.54 5.32
CA VAL A 150 -1.98 -2.60 6.34
C VAL A 150 -0.95 -2.47 7.45
N LYS A 151 0.21 -1.85 7.17
CA LYS A 151 1.26 -1.66 8.18
C LYS A 151 2.14 -0.48 7.82
N GLU A 152 2.61 0.24 8.85
CA GLU A 152 3.68 1.22 8.77
C GLU A 152 4.67 0.97 9.91
N GLU A 153 5.98 1.00 9.61
CA GLU A 153 7.03 0.75 10.59
C GLU A 153 8.35 1.41 10.23
N GLY A 154 9.19 1.66 11.25
CA GLY A 154 10.58 2.06 11.04
C GLY A 154 11.45 0.84 10.73
N ILE A 155 12.29 0.93 9.71
CA ILE A 155 13.20 -0.15 9.29
C ILE A 155 14.68 0.22 9.41
N GLY A 156 14.97 1.43 9.82
CA GLY A 156 16.32 1.96 10.01
C GLY A 156 16.29 3.43 10.41
N SER A 157 17.47 4.00 10.63
CA SER A 157 17.57 5.43 10.94
C SER A 157 17.09 6.26 9.75
N GLY A 158 16.01 7.01 9.95
CA GLY A 158 15.44 7.89 8.93
C GLY A 158 14.77 7.18 7.76
N THR A 159 14.43 5.89 7.90
CA THR A 159 13.72 5.12 6.86
C THR A 159 12.48 4.45 7.43
N ARG A 160 11.36 4.67 6.77
CA ARG A 160 10.05 4.09 7.09
C ARG A 160 9.61 3.14 5.99
N ARG A 161 8.77 2.20 6.35
CA ARG A 161 8.19 1.20 5.44
C ARG A 161 6.68 1.21 5.53
N ILE A 162 6.01 1.27 4.39
CA ILE A 162 4.58 1.01 4.26
C ILE A 162 4.40 -0.34 3.54
N LEU A 163 3.53 -1.18 4.11
CA LEU A 163 2.92 -2.32 3.45
C LEU A 163 1.48 -1.95 3.11
N ALA A 164 1.08 -2.15 1.87
CA ALA A 164 -0.27 -1.89 1.40
C ALA A 164 -0.75 -2.98 0.45
N VAL A 165 -2.05 -3.06 0.29
CA VAL A 165 -2.74 -4.04 -0.56
C VAL A 165 -3.75 -3.31 -1.45
N THR A 166 -4.08 -3.93 -2.61
CA THR A 166 -5.03 -3.35 -3.58
C THR A 166 -6.13 -4.33 -3.96
N GLY A 167 -7.21 -3.79 -4.49
CA GLY A 167 -8.30 -4.59 -5.09
C GLY A 167 -8.89 -5.62 -4.14
N LYS A 168 -8.83 -6.88 -4.52
CA LYS A 168 -9.38 -7.99 -3.75
C LYS A 168 -8.76 -8.10 -2.37
N GLU A 169 -7.44 -8.02 -2.27
CA GLU A 169 -6.71 -8.13 -1.01
C GLU A 169 -7.07 -6.98 -0.05
N ALA A 170 -7.28 -5.78 -0.56
CA ALA A 170 -7.74 -4.64 0.24
C ALA A 170 -9.17 -4.87 0.76
N PHE A 171 -10.05 -5.41 -0.07
CA PHE A 171 -11.42 -5.75 0.34
C PHE A 171 -11.43 -6.85 1.41
N GLU A 172 -10.61 -7.90 1.25
CA GLU A 172 -10.47 -8.98 2.24
C GLU A 172 -9.93 -8.44 3.58
N ALA A 173 -8.92 -7.55 3.55
CA ALA A 173 -8.38 -6.94 4.77
C ALA A 173 -9.44 -6.11 5.54
N TYR A 174 -10.32 -5.41 4.85
CA TYR A 174 -11.44 -4.71 5.49
C TYR A 174 -12.47 -5.69 6.09
N ARG A 175 -12.77 -6.78 5.39
CA ARG A 175 -13.68 -7.81 5.89
C ARG A 175 -13.15 -8.50 7.13
N GLU A 176 -11.88 -8.85 7.16
CA GLU A 176 -11.24 -9.44 8.35
C GLU A 176 -11.35 -8.52 9.57
N GLN A 177 -11.12 -7.21 9.38
CA GLN A 177 -11.28 -6.24 10.46
C GLN A 177 -12.74 -6.11 10.92
N GLU A 178 -13.70 -6.10 10.00
CA GLU A 178 -15.12 -6.08 10.29
C GLU A 178 -15.54 -7.34 11.08
N ASP A 179 -15.12 -8.51 10.63
CA ASP A 179 -15.46 -9.78 11.27
C ASP A 179 -14.85 -9.89 12.68
N ALA A 180 -13.61 -9.45 12.86
CA ALA A 180 -12.97 -9.36 14.18
C ALA A 180 -13.77 -8.44 15.12
N LEU A 181 -14.19 -7.27 14.65
CA LEU A 181 -14.99 -6.33 15.43
C LEU A 181 -16.38 -6.91 15.77
N LYS A 182 -17.03 -7.60 14.83
CA LYS A 182 -18.29 -8.30 15.07
C LYS A 182 -18.15 -9.41 16.13
N ALA A 183 -17.04 -10.16 16.09
CA ALA A 183 -16.77 -11.18 17.09
C ALA A 183 -16.60 -10.58 18.50
N VAL A 184 -15.89 -9.46 18.61
CA VAL A 184 -15.76 -8.72 19.87
C VAL A 184 -17.12 -8.20 20.34
N ALA A 185 -17.92 -7.61 19.46
CA ALA A 185 -19.26 -7.14 19.79
C ALA A 185 -20.18 -8.25 20.31
N ALA A 186 -20.13 -9.43 19.69
CA ALA A 186 -20.88 -10.61 20.12
C ALA A 186 -20.47 -11.06 21.54
N THR A 187 -19.15 -11.14 21.80
CA THR A 187 -18.61 -11.51 23.12
C THR A 187 -19.06 -10.53 24.21
N LEU A 188 -19.07 -9.24 23.90
CA LEU A 188 -19.49 -8.17 24.81
C LEU A 188 -21.01 -8.00 24.89
N LYS A 189 -21.77 -8.76 24.11
CA LYS A 189 -23.23 -8.58 23.95
C LYS A 189 -23.59 -7.12 23.63
N ALA A 190 -22.78 -6.49 22.77
CA ALA A 190 -23.02 -5.14 22.28
C ALA A 190 -24.02 -5.20 21.12
N PRO A 191 -25.19 -4.51 21.19
CA PRO A 191 -26.21 -4.58 20.14
C PRO A 191 -25.78 -3.89 18.85
N GLN A 192 -24.83 -2.97 18.93
CA GLN A 192 -24.28 -2.25 17.78
C GLN A 192 -22.74 -2.13 17.90
N LEU A 193 -22.03 -2.18 16.78
CA LEU A 193 -20.56 -2.11 16.76
C LEU A 193 -20.02 -0.82 17.41
N LYS A 194 -20.71 0.30 17.25
CA LYS A 194 -20.32 1.59 17.85
C LYS A 194 -20.34 1.60 19.38
N GLU A 195 -21.00 0.62 20.01
CA GLU A 195 -21.09 0.50 21.47
C GLU A 195 -19.94 -0.33 22.05
N VAL A 196 -19.17 -1.01 21.21
CA VAL A 196 -18.03 -1.84 21.65
C VAL A 196 -17.04 -1.07 22.51
N PRO A 197 -16.54 0.14 22.13
CA PRO A 197 -15.62 0.88 22.97
C PRO A 197 -16.18 1.16 24.37
N HIS A 198 -17.42 1.62 24.47
CA HIS A 198 -18.06 1.91 25.75
C HIS A 198 -18.23 0.66 26.63
N LYS A 199 -18.57 -0.48 26.03
CA LYS A 199 -18.65 -1.78 26.72
C LYS A 199 -17.28 -2.19 27.28
N VAL A 200 -16.20 -1.98 26.53
CA VAL A 200 -14.84 -2.29 26.98
C VAL A 200 -14.44 -1.38 28.14
N GLU A 201 -14.69 -0.07 28.04
CA GLU A 201 -14.43 0.90 29.10
C GLU A 201 -15.14 0.52 30.40
N GLY A 202 -16.44 0.16 30.29
CA GLY A 202 -17.23 -0.30 31.44
C GLY A 202 -16.67 -1.55 32.11
N LEU A 203 -16.21 -2.55 31.32
CA LEU A 203 -15.54 -3.74 31.84
C LEU A 203 -14.19 -3.43 32.52
N GLN A 204 -13.41 -2.52 31.97
CA GLN A 204 -12.15 -2.11 32.56
C GLN A 204 -12.36 -1.42 33.92
N GLU A 205 -13.39 -0.59 34.05
CA GLU A 205 -13.73 0.06 35.31
C GLU A 205 -14.22 -0.96 36.35
N GLN A 206 -15.10 -1.88 35.97
CA GLN A 206 -15.54 -2.96 36.85
C GLN A 206 -14.37 -3.81 37.35
N LEU A 207 -13.43 -4.13 36.45
CA LEU A 207 -12.24 -4.89 36.82
C LEU A 207 -11.37 -4.14 37.87
N ARG A 208 -11.15 -2.83 37.68
CA ARG A 208 -10.41 -2.02 38.64
C ARG A 208 -11.08 -1.99 40.01
N GLN A 209 -12.41 -1.82 40.02
CA GLN A 209 -13.18 -1.82 41.27
C GLN A 209 -13.08 -3.16 41.99
N LEU A 210 -13.27 -4.29 41.28
CA LEU A 210 -13.17 -5.63 41.85
C LEU A 210 -11.75 -5.92 42.37
N GLN A 211 -10.73 -5.47 41.68
CA GLN A 211 -9.33 -5.60 42.15
C GLN A 211 -9.09 -4.84 43.45
N LYS A 212 -9.64 -3.62 43.58
CA LYS A 212 -9.54 -2.82 44.82
C LYS A 212 -10.28 -3.52 45.97
N GLU A 213 -11.52 -3.95 45.78
CA GLU A 213 -12.31 -4.66 46.77
C GLU A 213 -11.61 -5.95 47.23
N ASN A 214 -11.01 -6.69 46.27
CA ASN A 214 -10.28 -7.93 46.61
C ASN A 214 -9.02 -7.65 47.44
N ALA A 215 -8.30 -6.53 47.17
CA ALA A 215 -7.15 -6.12 47.95
C ALA A 215 -7.56 -5.75 49.41
N GLU A 216 -8.63 -4.96 49.53
CA GLU A 216 -9.16 -4.56 50.85
C GLU A 216 -9.66 -5.76 51.70
N LEU A 217 -10.24 -6.79 51.02
CA LEU A 217 -10.68 -8.00 51.71
C LEU A 217 -9.49 -8.87 52.14
N LYS A 218 -8.40 -8.90 51.37
CA LYS A 218 -7.17 -9.63 51.74
C LYS A 218 -6.43 -8.98 52.90
N GLU A 219 -6.48 -7.67 53.01
CA GLU A 219 -5.88 -6.95 54.17
C GLU A 219 -6.66 -7.16 55.47
N LYS A 220 -7.94 -7.49 55.39
CA LYS A 220 -8.82 -7.73 56.54
C LYS A 220 -8.86 -9.20 57.00
N ALA A 221 -8.29 -10.12 56.22
CA ALA A 221 -8.26 -11.56 56.48
C ALA A 221 -6.96 -11.95 57.17
#